data_d0840c5b36ddcddd044e9a7ce7be3238
#
_entry.id   d0840c5b36ddcddd044e9a7ce7be3238
#
_cell.length_a   1.000
_cell.length_b   1.000
_cell.length_c   1.000
_cell.angle_alpha   90.00
_cell.angle_beta   90.00
_cell.angle_gamma   90.00
#
_symmetry.space_group_name_H-M   'P 1'
#
loop_
_entity.id
_entity.type
_entity.pdbx_description
1 polymer ?
#
loop_
_entity_poly.entity_id
_entity_poly.type
_entity_poly.pdbx_seq_one_letter_code
_entity_poly.pdbx_strand_id
1 'polypeptide(L)'
;MSLFDHQGRANIPSKIQLICLSLGCFIAASALGQNPNYNWPSQNLNIHNSRFAELDQINRDNVSRLTESWTFTPGPQDSITQVTPLVAEGTMYLHSANTMFALDAATGEELWRRPLDSGPAGGPVRGSTYANGRIYAYRGADLYAFNASTGEEIRSFGETGVVQVITDALNFKYPDVYPNNTDPINLGYRLTTPPTIHSGKMYVAAALSEGHIPGGLVIRIDALSGAVEWVFNTVPQTPRDSGWEIARNTWGTGQRAGGGVWTPPAIDTELGLVYVNAGNPSPDYDGSARVGANLFTNATIALDINTGELAWYFQAVHHDLWDWDHVTGPLLFDVENDEGRIVKGVAAGGKNCLFYMWDRETGDPLFPMPETAMPTATDVPGEVVYPTQPIPHTARGVPMDPLCATFIPFDDPELAERSKQIYTPYSLTEPYIVAHGGSSFGSASFSPRTQLVYITGKNGAISLTVQPVGDSLTPGPDSRGHTENYSALDRVSEAYPPSLTVSAYSPVDGEQVWQTELPAQSGIGASGNLVTAGDLVFQGLENGEFHALDAETGASLFKYQTPRTVRASPLTYSVKDQQFVSVVSTNTVVTLTLPQQ
;
A
#
# COMPACT_ATOMS: atom_id res chain seq x y z
N MET A 1 -0.91 68.83 -3.08
CA MET A 1 -1.77 69.62 -2.22
C MET A 1 -2.01 68.73 -1.00
N SER A 2 -1.12 68.80 0.05
CA SER A 2 -1.10 69.72 1.18
C SER A 2 -2.47 69.70 1.90
N LEU A 3 -2.61 69.39 3.19
CA LEU A 3 -1.95 69.85 4.40
C LEU A 3 -2.40 68.99 5.61
N PHE A 4 -1.46 68.57 6.46
CA PHE A 4 -1.22 68.93 7.86
C PHE A 4 -2.37 68.67 8.84
N ASP A 5 -2.17 67.73 9.84
CA ASP A 5 -1.52 67.80 11.15
C ASP A 5 -2.25 68.71 12.15
N HIS A 6 -2.63 68.16 13.31
CA HIS A 6 -2.41 68.76 14.62
C HIS A 6 -2.81 67.85 15.80
N GLN A 7 -1.94 67.85 16.75
CA GLN A 7 -1.85 67.19 18.05
C GLN A 7 -3.04 67.43 18.99
N GLY A 8 -3.29 66.48 19.88
CA GLY A 8 -4.09 66.65 21.08
C GLY A 8 -3.78 65.59 22.11
N ARG A 9 -2.77 65.83 22.93
CA ARG A 9 -2.52 65.10 24.18
C ARG A 9 -3.57 65.46 25.23
N ALA A 10 -4.08 64.44 25.96
CA ALA A 10 -4.67 64.67 27.28
C ALA A 10 -4.33 63.51 28.22
N ASN A 11 -3.93 63.92 29.40
CA ASN A 11 -3.30 63.24 30.51
C ASN A 11 -4.11 62.14 31.17
N ILE A 12 -3.36 61.18 31.73
CA ILE A 12 -3.70 60.14 32.70
C ILE A 12 -4.19 60.75 34.03
N PRO A 13 -5.05 60.01 34.79
CA PRO A 13 -4.62 59.65 36.13
C PRO A 13 -4.70 58.17 36.46
N SER A 14 -3.76 57.82 37.31
CA SER A 14 -3.39 56.55 37.90
C SER A 14 -4.38 55.87 38.79
N LYS A 15 -4.21 54.51 38.86
CA LYS A 15 -4.50 53.58 39.94
C LYS A 15 -5.95 53.12 40.10
N ILE A 16 -6.21 51.91 39.54
CA ILE A 16 -7.07 50.95 40.22
C ILE A 16 -6.29 49.61 40.18
N GLN A 17 -5.90 49.14 41.35
CA GLN A 17 -5.45 47.78 41.59
C GLN A 17 -6.62 46.81 41.36
N LEU A 18 -6.59 46.00 40.32
CA LEU A 18 -7.49 44.87 40.20
C LEU A 18 -6.82 43.65 40.82
N ILE A 19 -7.37 43.19 41.89
CA ILE A 19 -7.09 41.92 42.54
C ILE A 19 -7.54 40.81 41.60
N CYS A 20 -6.59 40.10 40.96
CA CYS A 20 -6.87 38.84 40.28
C CYS A 20 -7.14 37.73 41.30
N LEU A 21 -8.41 37.47 41.56
CA LEU A 21 -8.84 36.19 42.12
C LEU A 21 -8.62 35.14 41.02
N SER A 22 -7.62 34.31 41.20
CA SER A 22 -7.45 33.07 40.45
C SER A 22 -8.55 32.11 40.77
N LEU A 23 -9.67 32.16 40.03
CA LEU A 23 -10.58 31.01 39.93
C LEU A 23 -9.84 29.93 39.12
N GLY A 24 -9.37 28.93 39.83
CA GLY A 24 -8.94 27.66 39.23
C GLY A 24 -10.15 27.02 38.53
N CYS A 25 -10.23 27.18 37.21
CA CYS A 25 -11.03 26.29 36.40
C CYS A 25 -10.37 24.92 36.45
N PHE A 26 -10.77 24.09 37.39
CA PHE A 26 -10.67 22.65 37.21
C PHE A 26 -11.58 22.32 36.03
N ILE A 27 -11.00 22.20 34.83
CA ILE A 27 -11.60 21.44 33.74
C ILE A 27 -11.58 20.00 34.25
N ALA A 28 -12.72 19.57 34.80
CA ALA A 28 -13.01 18.16 34.93
C ALA A 28 -12.98 17.63 33.50
N ALA A 29 -11.88 16.99 33.10
CA ALA A 29 -11.87 16.10 31.97
C ALA A 29 -12.97 15.07 32.30
N SER A 30 -14.14 15.25 31.70
CA SER A 30 -15.13 14.22 31.61
C SER A 30 -14.42 13.03 31.00
N ALA A 31 -14.16 12.00 31.79
CA ALA A 31 -13.88 10.67 31.32
C ALA A 31 -15.11 10.25 30.49
N LEU A 32 -15.11 10.63 29.21
CA LEU A 32 -15.88 9.90 28.22
C LEU A 32 -15.34 8.49 28.36
N GLY A 33 -16.21 7.55 28.79
CA GLY A 33 -15.83 6.17 28.98
C GLY A 33 -15.05 5.71 27.76
N GLN A 34 -13.75 5.42 27.94
CA GLN A 34 -12.94 4.86 26.88
C GLN A 34 -13.69 3.62 26.41
N ASN A 35 -13.95 3.53 25.12
CA ASN A 35 -14.46 2.30 24.55
C ASN A 35 -13.44 1.21 24.95
N PRO A 36 -13.83 0.20 25.74
CA PRO A 36 -12.89 -0.79 26.26
C PRO A 36 -12.25 -1.64 25.15
N ASN A 37 -12.66 -1.40 23.91
CA ASN A 37 -12.19 -2.08 22.72
C ASN A 37 -11.56 -1.08 21.74
N TYR A 38 -10.32 -1.32 21.34
CA TYR A 38 -9.69 -0.63 20.23
C TYR A 38 -9.83 -1.49 18.98
N ASN A 39 -10.48 -0.96 17.96
CA ASN A 39 -10.80 -1.68 16.73
C ASN A 39 -9.68 -1.54 15.68
N TRP A 40 -9.59 -2.54 14.81
CA TRP A 40 -8.81 -2.54 13.57
C TRP A 40 -9.74 -2.87 12.39
N PRO A 41 -10.52 -1.91 11.86
CA PRO A 41 -11.68 -2.17 11.02
C PRO A 41 -11.37 -2.41 9.53
N SER A 42 -10.13 -2.21 9.11
CA SER A 42 -9.70 -2.38 7.71
C SER A 42 -8.24 -2.85 7.62
N GLN A 43 -7.78 -3.26 6.45
CA GLN A 43 -6.40 -3.74 6.24
C GLN A 43 -5.35 -2.78 6.80
N ASN A 44 -5.51 -1.47 6.61
CA ASN A 44 -4.56 -0.45 7.01
C ASN A 44 -5.05 0.43 8.17
N LEU A 45 -5.95 -0.08 9.00
CA LEU A 45 -6.55 0.55 10.18
C LEU A 45 -7.53 1.67 9.84
N ASN A 46 -7.15 2.67 9.05
CA ASN A 46 -7.94 3.87 8.78
C ASN A 46 -7.83 4.33 7.32
N ILE A 47 -8.60 5.36 6.97
CA ILE A 47 -8.66 5.89 5.60
C ILE A 47 -7.37 6.61 5.14
N HIS A 48 -6.43 6.89 6.04
CA HIS A 48 -5.12 7.46 5.71
C HIS A 48 -4.05 6.38 5.48
N ASN A 49 -4.39 5.11 5.64
CA ASN A 49 -3.45 3.98 5.62
C ASN A 49 -2.30 4.14 6.64
N SER A 50 -2.53 4.82 7.78
CA SER A 50 -1.46 5.21 8.71
C SER A 50 -0.86 4.04 9.47
N ARG A 51 -1.62 2.95 9.69
CA ARG A 51 -1.19 1.78 10.47
C ARG A 51 -0.54 2.16 11.82
N PHE A 52 -0.97 3.29 12.38
CA PHE A 52 -0.60 3.75 13.71
C PHE A 52 -1.73 3.46 14.70
N ALA A 53 -1.47 2.62 15.68
CA ALA A 53 -2.43 2.34 16.75
C ALA A 53 -2.15 3.18 18.00
N GLU A 54 -3.17 3.87 18.49
CA GLU A 54 -3.11 4.67 19.73
C GLU A 54 -3.15 3.77 20.99
N LEU A 55 -2.40 2.66 20.97
CA LEU A 55 -2.29 1.70 22.07
C LEU A 55 -0.85 1.69 22.59
N ASP A 56 -0.68 1.80 23.90
CA ASP A 56 0.60 1.91 24.60
C ASP A 56 0.77 0.91 25.77
N GLN A 57 -0.22 0.05 26.02
CA GLN A 57 -0.10 -0.96 27.07
C GLN A 57 1.08 -1.91 26.81
N ILE A 58 1.29 -2.27 25.53
CA ILE A 58 2.51 -2.95 25.06
C ILE A 58 3.46 -1.85 24.57
N ASN A 59 4.61 -1.73 25.22
CA ASN A 59 5.58 -0.66 24.99
C ASN A 59 7.03 -1.15 25.11
N ARG A 60 7.97 -0.24 24.91
CA ARG A 60 9.43 -0.56 24.95
C ARG A 60 9.88 -1.28 26.23
N ASP A 61 9.29 -0.97 27.39
CA ASP A 61 9.73 -1.50 28.69
C ASP A 61 9.23 -2.92 28.93
N ASN A 62 8.15 -3.35 28.30
CA ASN A 62 7.47 -4.60 28.61
C ASN A 62 7.27 -5.56 27.43
N VAL A 63 7.58 -5.13 26.20
CA VAL A 63 7.38 -5.95 24.99
C VAL A 63 8.10 -7.29 25.04
N SER A 64 9.25 -7.35 25.73
CA SER A 64 10.01 -8.60 25.95
C SER A 64 9.25 -9.67 26.74
N ARG A 65 8.14 -9.30 27.38
CA ARG A 65 7.25 -10.19 28.17
C ARG A 65 6.07 -10.73 27.37
N LEU A 66 5.93 -10.37 26.08
CA LEU A 66 4.86 -10.89 25.25
C LEU A 66 4.90 -12.42 25.19
N THR A 67 3.74 -13.02 25.31
CA THR A 67 3.53 -14.47 25.20
C THR A 67 2.35 -14.76 24.27
N GLU A 68 2.31 -15.96 23.70
CA GLU A 68 1.16 -16.44 22.94
C GLU A 68 -0.09 -16.49 23.82
N SER A 69 -1.15 -15.89 23.35
CA SER A 69 -2.47 -15.91 23.98
C SER A 69 -3.34 -17.01 23.39
N TRP A 70 -3.47 -17.00 22.06
CA TRP A 70 -4.23 -17.99 21.34
C TRP A 70 -3.79 -18.09 19.87
N THR A 71 -4.15 -19.20 19.23
CA THR A 71 -3.95 -19.43 17.80
C THR A 71 -5.25 -19.93 17.16
N PHE A 72 -5.44 -19.63 15.87
CA PHE A 72 -6.52 -20.17 15.07
C PHE A 72 -6.00 -20.59 13.69
N THR A 73 -6.36 -21.79 13.25
CA THR A 73 -6.01 -22.32 11.91
C THR A 73 -7.30 -22.69 11.19
N PRO A 74 -7.68 -22.00 10.10
CA PRO A 74 -8.81 -22.40 9.27
C PRO A 74 -8.57 -23.74 8.60
N GLY A 75 -9.61 -24.27 7.93
CA GLY A 75 -9.54 -25.53 7.22
C GLY A 75 -8.50 -25.53 6.07
N PRO A 76 -8.10 -26.70 5.59
CA PRO A 76 -7.03 -26.85 4.60
C PRO A 76 -7.35 -26.23 3.22
N GLN A 77 -8.62 -25.92 2.95
CA GLN A 77 -9.08 -25.25 1.73
C GLN A 77 -9.11 -23.72 1.84
N ASP A 78 -8.80 -23.19 3.03
CA ASP A 78 -8.92 -21.77 3.35
C ASP A 78 -7.54 -21.14 3.55
N SER A 79 -6.99 -20.51 2.52
CA SER A 79 -5.72 -19.81 2.60
C SER A 79 -5.91 -18.37 3.09
N ILE A 80 -5.14 -17.99 4.13
CA ILE A 80 -5.10 -16.63 4.69
C ILE A 80 -3.70 -16.03 4.66
N THR A 81 -2.79 -16.56 3.86
CA THR A 81 -1.35 -16.26 3.89
C THR A 81 -0.99 -14.77 3.78
N GLN A 82 -1.79 -13.98 3.04
CA GLN A 82 -1.59 -12.53 2.89
C GLN A 82 -2.65 -11.69 3.61
N VAL A 83 -3.54 -12.34 4.37
CA VAL A 83 -4.68 -11.68 5.01
C VAL A 83 -4.24 -10.93 6.24
N THR A 84 -4.51 -9.61 6.29
CA THR A 84 -4.57 -8.87 7.54
C THR A 84 -5.98 -9.05 8.12
N PRO A 85 -6.12 -9.72 9.27
CA PRO A 85 -7.40 -9.82 9.95
C PRO A 85 -7.95 -8.44 10.32
N LEU A 86 -9.25 -8.31 10.49
CA LEU A 86 -9.80 -7.12 11.14
C LEU A 86 -10.36 -7.48 12.53
N VAL A 87 -10.48 -6.45 13.37
CA VAL A 87 -11.15 -6.55 14.66
C VAL A 87 -12.13 -5.40 14.81
N ALA A 88 -13.37 -5.74 15.11
CA ALA A 88 -14.40 -4.77 15.41
C ALA A 88 -15.33 -5.32 16.50
N GLU A 89 -15.66 -4.48 17.48
CA GLU A 89 -16.58 -4.80 18.58
C GLU A 89 -16.23 -6.11 19.32
N GLY A 90 -14.91 -6.39 19.48
CA GLY A 90 -14.44 -7.60 20.16
C GLY A 90 -14.47 -8.88 19.31
N THR A 91 -14.82 -8.78 18.04
CA THR A 91 -14.83 -9.89 17.08
C THR A 91 -13.72 -9.71 16.06
N MET A 92 -12.91 -10.76 15.84
CA MET A 92 -11.94 -10.82 14.75
C MET A 92 -12.58 -11.47 13.53
N TYR A 93 -12.39 -10.86 12.36
CA TYR A 93 -12.87 -11.37 11.08
C TYR A 93 -11.71 -11.77 10.19
N LEU A 94 -11.82 -12.94 9.57
CA LEU A 94 -10.86 -13.48 8.62
C LEU A 94 -11.55 -13.76 7.30
N HIS A 95 -10.90 -13.38 6.23
CA HIS A 95 -11.36 -13.62 4.86
C HIS A 95 -10.38 -14.55 4.15
N SER A 96 -10.74 -15.80 3.95
CA SER A 96 -10.04 -16.69 3.02
C SER A 96 -10.59 -16.55 1.60
N ALA A 97 -9.96 -17.21 0.63
CA ALA A 97 -10.49 -17.20 -0.74
C ALA A 97 -11.91 -17.79 -0.85
N ASN A 98 -12.32 -18.63 0.10
CA ASN A 98 -13.56 -19.42 0.03
C ASN A 98 -14.51 -19.17 1.19
N THR A 99 -14.05 -18.58 2.30
CA THR A 99 -14.81 -18.54 3.54
C THR A 99 -14.53 -17.26 4.33
N MET A 100 -15.57 -16.67 4.89
CA MET A 100 -15.49 -15.68 5.95
C MET A 100 -15.61 -16.37 7.30
N PHE A 101 -14.78 -15.96 8.26
CA PHE A 101 -14.80 -16.41 9.64
C PHE A 101 -14.97 -15.22 10.58
N ALA A 102 -15.66 -15.45 11.69
CA ALA A 102 -15.66 -14.57 12.85
C ALA A 102 -15.21 -15.34 14.08
N LEU A 103 -14.28 -14.75 14.81
CA LEU A 103 -13.72 -15.31 16.03
C LEU A 103 -13.94 -14.34 17.18
N ASP A 104 -14.09 -14.85 18.41
CA ASP A 104 -13.90 -14.03 19.59
C ASP A 104 -12.44 -13.52 19.62
N ALA A 105 -12.26 -12.22 19.61
CA ALA A 105 -10.94 -11.62 19.46
C ALA A 105 -10.05 -11.79 20.71
N ALA A 106 -10.64 -12.10 21.89
CA ALA A 106 -9.90 -12.35 23.12
C ALA A 106 -9.42 -13.81 23.25
N THR A 107 -10.14 -14.77 22.64
CA THR A 107 -9.94 -16.20 22.86
C THR A 107 -9.58 -17.00 21.61
N GLY A 108 -9.88 -16.45 20.41
CA GLY A 108 -9.74 -17.16 19.14
C GLY A 108 -10.83 -18.20 18.87
N GLU A 109 -11.86 -18.29 19.74
CA GLU A 109 -13.00 -19.19 19.54
C GLU A 109 -13.80 -18.77 18.31
N GLU A 110 -14.14 -19.75 17.42
CA GLU A 110 -14.94 -19.49 16.25
C GLU A 110 -16.40 -19.25 16.61
N LEU A 111 -16.91 -18.07 16.25
CA LEU A 111 -18.29 -17.65 16.47
C LEU A 111 -19.20 -18.07 15.31
N TRP A 112 -18.72 -17.85 14.08
CA TRP A 112 -19.41 -18.28 12.87
C TRP A 112 -18.45 -18.37 11.68
N ARG A 113 -18.86 -19.14 10.66
CA ARG A 113 -18.23 -19.16 9.32
C ARG A 113 -19.28 -19.12 8.23
N ARG A 114 -18.93 -18.53 7.08
CA ARG A 114 -19.78 -18.45 5.89
C ARG A 114 -18.97 -18.72 4.63
N PRO A 115 -19.37 -19.71 3.82
CA PRO A 115 -18.78 -19.90 2.49
C PRO A 115 -19.05 -18.69 1.59
N LEU A 116 -18.14 -18.46 0.64
CA LEU A 116 -18.29 -17.55 -0.48
C LEU A 116 -18.57 -18.41 -1.72
N ASP A 117 -19.84 -18.56 -2.10
CA ASP A 117 -20.30 -19.65 -2.99
C ASP A 117 -20.25 -19.33 -4.48
N SER A 118 -19.87 -18.11 -4.92
CA SER A 118 -19.93 -17.75 -6.32
C SER A 118 -18.58 -17.38 -6.92
N GLY A 119 -18.43 -17.72 -8.21
CA GLY A 119 -17.33 -17.31 -9.06
C GLY A 119 -16.02 -18.11 -8.88
N PRO A 120 -15.12 -18.02 -9.85
CA PRO A 120 -13.80 -18.62 -9.74
C PRO A 120 -13.00 -17.87 -8.65
N ALA A 121 -12.29 -18.64 -7.82
CA ALA A 121 -11.28 -18.07 -6.94
C ALA A 121 -10.19 -17.43 -7.80
N GLY A 122 -9.76 -16.22 -7.46
CA GLY A 122 -8.74 -15.54 -8.25
C GLY A 122 -7.89 -14.59 -7.42
N GLY A 123 -6.58 -14.76 -7.52
CA GLY A 123 -5.61 -13.88 -6.89
C GLY A 123 -5.48 -14.06 -5.36
N PRO A 124 -4.51 -13.40 -4.76
CA PRO A 124 -4.33 -13.39 -3.32
C PRO A 124 -5.44 -12.59 -2.63
N VAL A 125 -5.90 -13.08 -1.47
CA VAL A 125 -6.81 -12.35 -0.58
C VAL A 125 -5.97 -11.65 0.49
N ARG A 126 -6.19 -10.34 0.68
CA ARG A 126 -5.43 -9.52 1.63
C ARG A 126 -6.24 -9.01 2.82
N GLY A 127 -7.55 -9.23 2.82
CA GLY A 127 -8.42 -8.88 3.94
C GLY A 127 -9.84 -8.55 3.52
N SER A 128 -10.58 -7.96 4.44
CA SER A 128 -11.95 -7.46 4.29
C SER A 128 -12.06 -6.08 4.95
N THR A 129 -13.24 -5.48 4.96
CA THR A 129 -13.48 -4.17 5.60
C THR A 129 -14.75 -4.22 6.43
N TYR A 130 -14.68 -3.70 7.65
CA TYR A 130 -15.84 -3.51 8.54
C TYR A 130 -16.33 -2.07 8.45
N ALA A 131 -17.62 -1.91 8.30
CA ALA A 131 -18.28 -0.61 8.45
C ALA A 131 -19.73 -0.77 8.92
N ASN A 132 -20.11 -0.08 9.99
CA ASN A 132 -21.48 0.03 10.45
C ASN A 132 -22.22 -1.31 10.63
N GLY A 133 -21.58 -2.29 11.27
CA GLY A 133 -22.15 -3.62 11.51
C GLY A 133 -22.17 -4.55 10.29
N ARG A 134 -21.46 -4.18 9.23
CA ARG A 134 -21.30 -4.99 8.01
C ARG A 134 -19.84 -5.36 7.78
N ILE A 135 -19.62 -6.55 7.23
CA ILE A 135 -18.34 -6.97 6.68
C ILE A 135 -18.46 -7.02 5.17
N TYR A 136 -17.52 -6.37 4.50
CA TYR A 136 -17.40 -6.40 3.05
C TYR A 136 -16.21 -7.26 2.66
N ALA A 137 -16.47 -8.30 1.89
CA ALA A 137 -15.49 -9.25 1.39
C ALA A 137 -15.56 -9.33 -0.13
N TYR A 138 -14.62 -10.03 -0.75
CA TYR A 138 -14.61 -10.20 -2.20
C TYR A 138 -14.16 -11.60 -2.60
N ARG A 139 -14.59 -12.03 -3.80
CA ARG A 139 -14.08 -13.23 -4.44
C ARG A 139 -14.07 -13.03 -5.96
N GLY A 140 -12.93 -13.32 -6.61
CA GLY A 140 -12.78 -13.05 -8.03
C GLY A 140 -12.98 -11.58 -8.37
N ALA A 141 -14.08 -11.26 -9.02
CA ALA A 141 -14.45 -9.91 -9.45
C ALA A 141 -15.66 -9.32 -8.69
N ASP A 142 -16.18 -10.03 -7.69
CA ASP A 142 -17.43 -9.74 -7.01
C ASP A 142 -17.21 -9.31 -5.56
N LEU A 143 -18.10 -8.44 -5.07
CA LEU A 143 -18.16 -7.98 -3.68
C LEU A 143 -19.38 -8.57 -2.96
N TYR A 144 -19.19 -8.87 -1.69
CA TYR A 144 -20.18 -9.44 -0.77
C TYR A 144 -20.35 -8.56 0.45
N ALA A 145 -21.55 -8.50 1.00
CA ALA A 145 -21.80 -7.85 2.28
C ALA A 145 -22.48 -8.81 3.25
N PHE A 146 -21.92 -8.91 4.46
CA PHE A 146 -22.44 -9.74 5.55
C PHE A 146 -22.80 -8.92 6.77
N ASN A 147 -23.82 -9.36 7.50
CA ASN A 147 -24.07 -8.89 8.86
C ASN A 147 -22.91 -9.35 9.75
N ALA A 148 -22.21 -8.41 10.38
CA ALA A 148 -21.01 -8.70 11.15
C ALA A 148 -21.27 -9.65 12.33
N SER A 149 -22.42 -9.53 13.00
CA SER A 149 -22.73 -10.35 14.18
C SER A 149 -23.25 -11.75 13.86
N THR A 150 -23.94 -11.93 12.71
CA THR A 150 -24.56 -13.23 12.37
C THR A 150 -23.90 -13.97 11.21
N GLY A 151 -23.08 -13.25 10.42
CA GLY A 151 -22.52 -13.76 9.16
C GLY A 151 -23.56 -13.96 8.07
N GLU A 152 -24.81 -13.52 8.24
CA GLU A 152 -25.83 -13.61 7.20
C GLU A 152 -25.57 -12.61 6.07
N GLU A 153 -25.79 -13.03 4.82
CA GLU A 153 -25.70 -12.16 3.66
C GLU A 153 -26.71 -11.02 3.72
N ILE A 154 -26.28 -9.83 3.38
CA ILE A 154 -27.14 -8.65 3.29
C ILE A 154 -27.72 -8.58 1.89
N ARG A 155 -28.86 -9.21 1.66
CA ARG A 155 -29.49 -9.37 0.33
C ARG A 155 -29.85 -8.04 -0.36
N SER A 156 -29.89 -6.93 0.35
CA SER A 156 -30.11 -5.59 -0.22
C SER A 156 -28.83 -4.96 -0.79
N PHE A 157 -27.68 -5.62 -0.69
CA PHE A 157 -26.44 -5.23 -1.32
C PHE A 157 -26.36 -5.87 -2.69
N GLY A 158 -26.44 -5.06 -3.77
CA GLY A 158 -26.68 -5.56 -5.12
C GLY A 158 -28.07 -6.17 -5.28
N GLU A 159 -28.23 -7.07 -6.22
CA GLU A 159 -29.51 -7.73 -6.48
C GLU A 159 -29.78 -8.93 -5.53
N THR A 160 -28.72 -9.57 -5.03
CA THR A 160 -28.83 -10.84 -4.30
C THR A 160 -27.90 -10.94 -3.08
N GLY A 161 -27.34 -9.84 -2.60
CA GLY A 161 -26.28 -9.81 -1.58
C GLY A 161 -24.88 -9.78 -2.19
N VAL A 162 -24.78 -9.72 -3.52
CA VAL A 162 -23.54 -9.70 -4.28
C VAL A 162 -23.58 -8.58 -5.31
N VAL A 163 -22.48 -7.85 -5.46
CA VAL A 163 -22.26 -6.82 -6.49
C VAL A 163 -21.17 -7.29 -7.43
N GLN A 164 -21.49 -7.40 -8.73
CA GLN A 164 -20.51 -7.72 -9.79
C GLN A 164 -19.69 -6.47 -10.13
N VAL A 165 -18.96 -5.94 -9.14
CA VAL A 165 -18.43 -4.57 -9.14
C VAL A 165 -17.57 -4.24 -10.35
N ILE A 166 -16.76 -5.18 -10.87
CA ILE A 166 -15.93 -4.92 -12.04
C ILE A 166 -16.78 -4.94 -13.31
N THR A 167 -17.72 -5.87 -13.46
CA THR A 167 -18.66 -5.90 -14.58
C THR A 167 -19.47 -4.62 -14.62
N ASP A 168 -20.04 -4.21 -13.49
CA ASP A 168 -20.85 -2.99 -13.37
C ASP A 168 -20.03 -1.75 -13.70
N ALA A 169 -18.76 -1.69 -13.26
CA ALA A 169 -17.85 -0.58 -13.57
C ALA A 169 -17.51 -0.51 -15.08
N LEU A 170 -17.22 -1.64 -15.70
CA LEU A 170 -16.94 -1.70 -17.14
C LEU A 170 -18.16 -1.28 -17.97
N ASN A 171 -19.34 -1.75 -17.61
CA ASN A 171 -20.59 -1.34 -18.24
C ASN A 171 -20.90 0.14 -18.04
N PHE A 172 -20.67 0.66 -16.82
CA PHE A 172 -20.85 2.07 -16.49
C PHE A 172 -19.95 2.98 -17.34
N LYS A 173 -18.67 2.61 -17.44
CA LYS A 173 -17.67 3.46 -18.09
C LYS A 173 -17.59 3.25 -19.61
N TYR A 174 -17.73 2.02 -20.08
CA TYR A 174 -17.53 1.62 -21.48
C TYR A 174 -18.71 0.78 -22.02
N PRO A 175 -19.95 1.28 -21.97
CA PRO A 175 -21.14 0.49 -22.32
C PRO A 175 -21.15 -0.01 -23.78
N ASP A 176 -20.46 0.68 -24.69
CA ASP A 176 -20.37 0.31 -26.10
C ASP A 176 -19.26 -0.73 -26.38
N VAL A 177 -18.33 -0.93 -25.43
CA VAL A 177 -17.17 -1.83 -25.57
C VAL A 177 -17.38 -3.14 -24.83
N TYR A 178 -17.90 -3.06 -23.62
CA TYR A 178 -18.12 -4.21 -22.75
C TYR A 178 -19.62 -4.40 -22.51
N PRO A 179 -20.29 -5.32 -23.24
CA PRO A 179 -21.69 -5.64 -23.00
C PRO A 179 -21.91 -6.27 -21.61
N ASN A 180 -23.15 -6.22 -21.11
CA ASN A 180 -23.52 -6.66 -19.76
C ASN A 180 -23.16 -8.13 -19.40
N ASN A 181 -22.82 -8.95 -20.39
CA ASN A 181 -22.38 -10.33 -20.17
C ASN A 181 -20.87 -10.52 -20.31
N THR A 182 -20.08 -9.45 -20.35
CA THR A 182 -18.61 -9.54 -20.36
C THR A 182 -18.14 -10.12 -19.02
N ASP A 183 -17.44 -11.24 -19.09
CA ASP A 183 -16.78 -11.80 -17.91
C ASP A 183 -15.46 -11.07 -17.64
N PRO A 184 -15.34 -10.30 -16.55
CA PRO A 184 -14.13 -9.53 -16.23
C PRO A 184 -12.92 -10.43 -15.95
N ILE A 185 -13.14 -11.68 -15.53
CA ILE A 185 -12.07 -12.65 -15.28
C ILE A 185 -11.32 -13.00 -16.59
N ASN A 186 -12.06 -13.11 -17.71
CA ASN A 186 -11.46 -13.35 -19.02
C ASN A 186 -10.66 -12.14 -19.55
N LEU A 187 -10.93 -10.94 -19.03
CA LEU A 187 -10.14 -9.74 -19.30
C LEU A 187 -8.93 -9.60 -18.35
N GLY A 188 -8.72 -10.55 -17.44
CA GLY A 188 -7.63 -10.52 -16.46
C GLY A 188 -7.97 -9.85 -15.12
N TYR A 189 -9.16 -9.27 -14.97
CA TYR A 189 -9.53 -8.57 -13.73
C TYR A 189 -9.76 -9.50 -12.54
N ARG A 190 -9.24 -9.11 -11.40
CA ARG A 190 -9.42 -9.76 -10.09
C ARG A 190 -9.37 -8.70 -8.99
N LEU A 191 -10.15 -8.89 -7.94
CA LEU A 191 -9.99 -8.15 -6.69
C LEU A 191 -8.96 -8.87 -5.81
N THR A 192 -8.02 -8.12 -5.26
CA THR A 192 -6.96 -8.67 -4.39
C THR A 192 -6.77 -7.85 -3.11
N THR A 193 -7.44 -6.69 -3.03
CA THR A 193 -7.39 -5.79 -1.88
C THR A 193 -8.81 -5.44 -1.42
N PRO A 194 -9.03 -5.29 -0.10
CA PRO A 194 -10.32 -4.87 0.40
C PRO A 194 -10.62 -3.41 0.03
N PRO A 195 -11.90 -3.04 -0.06
CA PRO A 195 -12.29 -1.67 -0.33
C PRO A 195 -11.99 -0.75 0.86
N THR A 196 -11.74 0.53 0.59
CA THR A 196 -11.74 1.58 1.60
C THR A 196 -13.14 2.17 1.70
N ILE A 197 -13.68 2.32 2.92
CA ILE A 197 -15.04 2.83 3.14
C ILE A 197 -14.99 4.12 3.96
N HIS A 198 -15.67 5.15 3.45
CA HIS A 198 -15.85 6.41 4.15
C HIS A 198 -17.22 7.03 3.85
N SER A 199 -17.92 7.51 4.89
CA SER A 199 -19.19 8.25 4.76
C SER A 199 -20.24 7.58 3.87
N GLY A 200 -20.38 6.24 3.98
CA GLY A 200 -21.34 5.46 3.19
C GLY A 200 -20.93 5.23 1.74
N LYS A 201 -19.73 5.61 1.37
CA LYS A 201 -19.13 5.35 0.05
C LYS A 201 -18.00 4.33 0.17
N MET A 202 -17.88 3.50 -0.85
CA MET A 202 -16.89 2.45 -0.93
C MET A 202 -16.01 2.69 -2.16
N TYR A 203 -14.70 2.67 -1.97
CA TYR A 203 -13.68 2.87 -2.99
C TYR A 203 -12.99 1.53 -3.22
N VAL A 204 -13.21 0.97 -4.39
CA VAL A 204 -12.71 -0.35 -4.80
C VAL A 204 -11.56 -0.16 -5.75
N ALA A 205 -10.46 -0.83 -5.49
CA ALA A 205 -9.29 -0.88 -6.36
C ALA A 205 -9.23 -2.25 -7.05
N ALA A 206 -9.04 -2.26 -8.35
CA ALA A 206 -9.00 -3.47 -9.18
C ALA A 206 -7.90 -3.31 -10.23
N ALA A 207 -7.15 -4.20 -10.37
CA ALA A 207 -6.79 -5.51 -10.65
C ALA A 207 -5.25 -5.65 -10.63
N LEU A 208 -4.71 -6.84 -10.97
CA LEU A 208 -3.27 -7.05 -11.14
C LEU A 208 -2.84 -6.70 -12.57
N SER A 209 -1.67 -6.06 -12.73
CA SER A 209 -1.13 -5.65 -14.03
C SER A 209 -0.82 -6.83 -14.94
N GLU A 210 -0.33 -7.93 -14.37
CA GLU A 210 0.07 -9.15 -15.06
C GLU A 210 -1.10 -9.86 -15.79
N GLY A 211 -2.33 -9.42 -15.55
CA GLY A 211 -3.49 -9.89 -16.29
C GLY A 211 -3.64 -9.30 -17.69
N HIS A 212 -2.74 -8.43 -18.16
CA HIS A 212 -2.86 -7.63 -19.40
C HIS A 212 -4.19 -6.86 -19.47
N ILE A 213 -4.67 -6.41 -18.31
CA ILE A 213 -5.92 -5.68 -18.19
C ILE A 213 -5.89 -4.37 -18.98
N PRO A 214 -7.03 -3.91 -19.52
CA PRO A 214 -7.11 -2.62 -20.21
C PRO A 214 -7.16 -1.44 -19.21
N GLY A 215 -6.18 -1.40 -18.29
CA GLY A 215 -6.02 -0.45 -17.20
C GLY A 215 -6.64 -0.87 -15.88
N GLY A 216 -6.00 -0.51 -14.78
CA GLY A 216 -6.54 -0.69 -13.43
C GLY A 216 -7.75 0.21 -13.20
N LEU A 217 -8.75 -0.28 -12.48
CA LEU A 217 -9.96 0.49 -12.19
C LEU A 217 -9.96 0.97 -10.74
N VAL A 218 -10.31 2.22 -10.53
CA VAL A 218 -10.72 2.78 -9.24
C VAL A 218 -12.20 3.09 -9.33
N ILE A 219 -12.99 2.45 -8.47
CA ILE A 219 -14.45 2.45 -8.57
C ILE A 219 -15.03 2.99 -7.27
N ARG A 220 -15.89 4.01 -7.35
CA ARG A 220 -16.69 4.42 -6.20
C ARG A 220 -18.08 3.86 -6.34
N ILE A 221 -18.56 3.21 -5.28
CA ILE A 221 -19.92 2.69 -5.19
C ILE A 221 -20.58 3.16 -3.90
N ASP A 222 -21.91 3.17 -3.89
CA ASP A 222 -22.67 3.32 -2.66
C ASP A 222 -22.54 2.06 -1.79
N ALA A 223 -22.09 2.21 -0.55
CA ALA A 223 -21.78 1.08 0.33
C ALA A 223 -23.03 0.29 0.80
N LEU A 224 -24.23 0.85 0.66
CA LEU A 224 -25.47 0.18 1.05
C LEU A 224 -26.08 -0.63 -0.08
N SER A 225 -26.11 -0.05 -1.28
CA SER A 225 -26.74 -0.64 -2.46
C SER A 225 -25.77 -1.33 -3.42
N GLY A 226 -24.49 -0.94 -3.42
CA GLY A 226 -23.51 -1.40 -4.39
C GLY A 226 -23.56 -0.65 -5.74
N ALA A 227 -24.40 0.37 -5.88
CA ALA A 227 -24.53 1.12 -7.12
C ALA A 227 -23.24 1.89 -7.47
N VAL A 228 -22.76 1.76 -8.70
CA VAL A 228 -21.58 2.49 -9.21
C VAL A 228 -21.90 3.97 -9.35
N GLU A 229 -21.02 4.83 -8.82
CA GLU A 229 -21.18 6.28 -8.87
C GLU A 229 -20.17 6.93 -9.85
N TRP A 230 -18.93 6.48 -9.84
CA TRP A 230 -17.92 6.84 -10.82
C TRP A 230 -16.84 5.76 -10.96
N VAL A 231 -16.13 5.80 -12.10
CA VAL A 231 -15.02 4.90 -12.41
C VAL A 231 -13.88 5.69 -13.04
N PHE A 232 -12.68 5.56 -12.48
CA PHE A 232 -11.43 6.01 -13.09
C PHE A 232 -10.66 4.82 -13.65
N ASN A 233 -10.01 4.99 -14.80
CA ASN A 233 -9.11 3.99 -15.38
C ASN A 233 -7.68 4.54 -15.39
N THR A 234 -6.75 3.81 -14.76
CA THR A 234 -5.34 4.21 -14.67
C THR A 234 -4.63 4.27 -16.02
N VAL A 235 -5.14 3.54 -17.01
CA VAL A 235 -4.66 3.58 -18.40
C VAL A 235 -5.81 4.03 -19.30
N PRO A 236 -5.94 5.35 -19.57
CA PRO A 236 -7.03 5.88 -20.36
C PRO A 236 -7.15 5.21 -21.73
N GLN A 237 -8.32 4.68 -22.08
CA GLN A 237 -8.61 3.93 -23.30
C GLN A 237 -9.27 4.79 -24.37
N THR A 238 -10.03 5.81 -23.96
CA THR A 238 -10.85 6.64 -24.83
C THR A 238 -10.75 8.13 -24.49
N PRO A 239 -11.10 9.03 -25.42
CA PRO A 239 -11.16 10.48 -25.14
C PRO A 239 -12.12 10.90 -24.01
N ARG A 240 -12.97 9.99 -23.53
CA ARG A 240 -13.89 10.25 -22.40
C ARG A 240 -13.22 9.96 -21.05
N ASP A 241 -12.06 9.33 -21.05
CA ASP A 241 -11.36 9.01 -19.81
C ASP A 241 -10.64 10.24 -19.27
N SER A 242 -10.75 10.46 -17.98
CA SER A 242 -9.97 11.48 -17.28
C SER A 242 -8.47 11.23 -17.49
N GLY A 243 -7.71 12.29 -17.79
CA GLY A 243 -6.30 12.19 -18.11
C GLY A 243 -5.96 11.74 -19.54
N TRP A 244 -6.94 11.50 -20.42
CA TRP A 244 -6.70 11.08 -21.81
C TRP A 244 -5.74 12.00 -22.57
N GLU A 245 -5.93 13.30 -22.51
CA GLU A 245 -5.11 14.27 -23.25
C GLU A 245 -3.64 14.24 -22.82
N ILE A 246 -3.37 13.84 -21.58
CA ILE A 246 -2.03 13.68 -21.04
C ILE A 246 -1.43 12.33 -21.48
N ALA A 247 -2.20 11.25 -21.36
CA ALA A 247 -1.72 9.88 -21.55
C ALA A 247 -1.68 9.42 -23.02
N ARG A 248 -2.54 9.98 -23.90
CA ARG A 248 -2.78 9.46 -25.27
C ARG A 248 -1.55 9.29 -26.15
N ASN A 249 -0.51 10.09 -25.95
CA ASN A 249 0.71 10.05 -26.73
C ASN A 249 1.89 9.32 -26.03
N THR A 250 1.63 8.67 -24.90
CA THR A 250 2.69 8.01 -24.09
C THR A 250 2.73 6.49 -24.24
N TRP A 251 2.00 5.95 -25.23
CA TRP A 251 1.84 4.51 -25.45
C TRP A 251 2.24 4.03 -26.86
N GLY A 252 2.80 4.91 -27.68
CA GLY A 252 3.05 4.59 -29.08
C GLY A 252 1.77 4.16 -29.81
N THR A 253 1.87 3.12 -30.65
CA THR A 253 0.75 2.56 -31.41
C THR A 253 0.27 1.21 -30.87
N GLY A 254 0.88 0.71 -29.79
CA GLY A 254 0.57 -0.58 -29.21
C GLY A 254 -0.65 -0.61 -28.31
N GLN A 255 -0.93 -1.77 -27.77
CA GLN A 255 -1.99 -1.97 -26.81
C GLN A 255 -1.68 -1.24 -25.51
N ARG A 256 -2.68 -0.59 -24.93
CA ARG A 256 -2.59 0.05 -23.62
C ARG A 256 -3.10 -0.91 -22.57
N ALA A 257 -2.20 -1.40 -21.71
CA ALA A 257 -2.55 -2.41 -20.72
C ALA A 257 -1.66 -2.30 -19.47
N GLY A 258 -2.10 -2.91 -18.37
CA GLY A 258 -1.43 -2.87 -17.08
C GLY A 258 -1.99 -1.81 -16.14
N GLY A 259 -1.17 -1.21 -15.28
CA GLY A 259 -1.58 -0.16 -14.34
C GLY A 259 -2.55 -0.64 -13.26
N GLY A 260 -2.49 -1.89 -12.87
CA GLY A 260 -3.36 -2.46 -11.84
C GLY A 260 -3.27 -1.72 -10.51
N VAL A 261 -4.37 -1.61 -9.78
CA VAL A 261 -4.43 -1.00 -8.44
C VAL A 261 -4.79 -2.10 -7.44
N TRP A 262 -3.82 -2.53 -6.64
CA TRP A 262 -3.96 -3.71 -5.79
C TRP A 262 -3.56 -3.49 -4.31
N THR A 263 -3.61 -2.23 -3.89
CA THR A 263 -3.52 -1.78 -2.50
C THR A 263 -4.69 -0.86 -2.15
N PRO A 264 -5.10 -0.77 -0.87
CA PRO A 264 -6.25 0.03 -0.48
C PRO A 264 -6.05 1.51 -0.80
N PRO A 265 -7.04 2.18 -1.42
CA PRO A 265 -7.03 3.63 -1.58
C PRO A 265 -6.92 4.36 -0.24
N ALA A 266 -6.19 5.49 -0.21
CA ALA A 266 -6.23 6.43 0.91
C ALA A 266 -7.16 7.61 0.60
N ILE A 267 -7.73 8.22 1.62
CA ILE A 267 -8.72 9.30 1.47
C ILE A 267 -8.32 10.48 2.36
N ASP A 268 -8.23 11.66 1.78
CA ASP A 268 -8.21 12.93 2.49
C ASP A 268 -9.56 13.62 2.36
N THR A 269 -10.28 13.70 3.46
CA THR A 269 -11.64 14.29 3.49
C THR A 269 -11.63 15.81 3.54
N GLU A 270 -10.53 16.41 3.98
CA GLU A 270 -10.37 17.86 4.02
C GLU A 270 -10.08 18.42 2.63
N LEU A 271 -9.19 17.76 1.88
CA LEU A 271 -8.89 18.12 0.49
C LEU A 271 -9.91 17.56 -0.51
N GLY A 272 -10.71 16.59 -0.10
CA GLY A 272 -11.67 15.92 -0.99
C GLY A 272 -10.98 15.06 -2.05
N LEU A 273 -9.88 14.40 -1.71
CA LEU A 273 -9.06 13.61 -2.62
C LEU A 273 -8.98 12.13 -2.21
N VAL A 274 -8.93 11.27 -3.23
CA VAL A 274 -8.64 9.82 -3.11
C VAL A 274 -7.31 9.54 -3.78
N TYR A 275 -6.42 8.83 -3.09
CA TYR A 275 -5.08 8.49 -3.58
C TYR A 275 -5.00 7.00 -3.84
N VAL A 276 -4.39 6.65 -4.97
CA VAL A 276 -4.09 5.27 -5.35
C VAL A 276 -2.69 5.20 -5.98
N ASN A 277 -2.08 4.02 -5.91
CA ASN A 277 -0.84 3.73 -6.61
C ASN A 277 -1.12 2.68 -7.69
N ALA A 278 -0.70 2.97 -8.90
CA ALA A 278 -0.83 2.08 -10.04
C ALA A 278 0.44 1.26 -10.26
N GLY A 279 0.28 0.00 -10.63
CA GLY A 279 1.36 -0.91 -10.96
C GLY A 279 1.95 -0.70 -12.37
N ASN A 280 2.78 -1.63 -12.78
CA ASN A 280 3.54 -1.62 -14.03
C ASN A 280 2.64 -1.62 -15.28
N PRO A 281 3.16 -1.19 -16.44
CA PRO A 281 2.54 -1.42 -17.74
C PRO A 281 2.66 -2.88 -18.16
N SER A 282 1.83 -3.33 -19.06
CA SER A 282 1.90 -4.69 -19.63
C SER A 282 2.11 -4.64 -21.15
N PRO A 283 2.97 -5.48 -21.70
CA PRO A 283 3.83 -6.54 -21.12
C PRO A 283 4.90 -5.98 -20.17
N ASP A 284 5.32 -6.80 -19.17
CA ASP A 284 6.13 -6.34 -18.06
C ASP A 284 7.56 -6.00 -18.46
N TYR A 285 8.22 -6.85 -19.26
CA TYR A 285 9.67 -6.81 -19.55
C TYR A 285 10.03 -6.40 -20.99
N ASP A 286 9.05 -6.27 -21.88
CA ASP A 286 9.22 -5.80 -23.27
C ASP A 286 8.33 -4.59 -23.54
N GLY A 287 8.93 -3.45 -23.67
CA GLY A 287 8.25 -2.20 -23.98
C GLY A 287 8.16 -1.90 -25.47
N SER A 288 8.70 -2.75 -26.35
CA SER A 288 8.80 -2.45 -27.79
C SER A 288 7.46 -2.14 -28.47
N ALA A 289 6.36 -2.74 -27.96
CA ALA A 289 5.01 -2.47 -28.44
C ALA A 289 4.33 -1.26 -27.76
N ARG A 290 4.90 -0.70 -26.68
CA ARG A 290 4.31 0.36 -25.86
C ARG A 290 5.23 1.56 -25.66
N VAL A 291 5.92 1.98 -26.70
CA VAL A 291 6.91 3.06 -26.66
C VAL A 291 6.38 4.34 -26.01
N GLY A 292 7.14 4.93 -25.09
CA GLY A 292 6.81 6.14 -24.35
C GLY A 292 6.68 5.88 -22.85
N ALA A 293 6.27 6.88 -22.07
CA ALA A 293 6.24 6.83 -20.62
C ALA A 293 5.19 5.86 -20.03
N ASN A 294 4.16 5.49 -20.79
CA ASN A 294 3.05 4.60 -20.41
C ASN A 294 2.18 5.13 -19.25
N LEU A 295 1.72 6.38 -19.35
CA LEU A 295 0.87 7.00 -18.32
C LEU A 295 -0.54 6.36 -18.24
N PHE A 296 -1.08 6.07 -17.01
CA PHE A 296 -0.50 6.41 -15.71
C PHE A 296 -0.05 5.16 -14.96
N THR A 297 0.74 4.31 -15.57
CA THR A 297 1.34 3.17 -14.87
C THR A 297 2.47 3.63 -13.94
N ASN A 298 2.77 2.86 -12.91
CA ASN A 298 3.79 3.18 -11.89
C ASN A 298 3.68 4.60 -11.31
N ALA A 299 2.46 5.03 -11.04
CA ALA A 299 2.18 6.39 -10.60
C ALA A 299 1.38 6.43 -9.30
N THR A 300 1.67 7.42 -8.48
CA THR A 300 0.74 7.91 -7.46
C THR A 300 -0.25 8.85 -8.15
N ILE A 301 -1.54 8.60 -7.94
CA ILE A 301 -2.64 9.28 -8.60
C ILE A 301 -3.60 9.83 -7.54
N ALA A 302 -3.94 11.10 -7.62
CA ALA A 302 -4.99 11.71 -6.82
C ALA A 302 -6.21 12.00 -7.67
N LEU A 303 -7.38 11.62 -7.16
CA LEU A 303 -8.68 11.78 -7.81
C LEU A 303 -9.59 12.65 -6.94
N ASP A 304 -10.40 13.50 -7.58
CA ASP A 304 -11.48 14.19 -6.87
C ASP A 304 -12.46 13.15 -6.29
N ILE A 305 -12.72 13.25 -5.00
CA ILE A 305 -13.52 12.27 -4.27
C ILE A 305 -14.96 12.15 -4.80
N ASN A 306 -15.51 13.23 -5.36
CA ASN A 306 -16.92 13.28 -5.80
C ASN A 306 -17.10 12.84 -7.24
N THR A 307 -16.14 13.16 -8.10
CA THR A 307 -16.26 12.97 -9.56
C THR A 307 -15.40 11.83 -10.11
N GLY A 308 -14.35 11.43 -9.39
CA GLY A 308 -13.35 10.48 -9.88
C GLY A 308 -12.45 11.05 -10.97
N GLU A 309 -12.46 12.37 -11.19
CA GLU A 309 -11.59 13.04 -12.15
C GLU A 309 -10.16 13.15 -11.59
N LEU A 310 -9.17 13.05 -12.49
CA LEU A 310 -7.76 13.21 -12.16
C LEU A 310 -7.49 14.62 -11.63
N ALA A 311 -7.04 14.71 -10.38
CA ALA A 311 -6.57 15.96 -9.79
C ALA A 311 -5.09 16.19 -10.10
N TRP A 312 -4.25 15.20 -9.79
CA TRP A 312 -2.83 15.19 -10.10
C TRP A 312 -2.28 13.75 -10.17
N TYR A 313 -1.08 13.61 -10.71
CA TYR A 313 -0.34 12.36 -10.71
C TYR A 313 1.16 12.63 -10.63
N PHE A 314 1.89 11.62 -10.16
CA PHE A 314 3.34 11.57 -10.27
C PHE A 314 3.77 10.16 -10.68
N GLN A 315 4.49 10.03 -11.78
CA GLN A 315 4.98 8.72 -12.25
C GLN A 315 6.36 8.43 -11.68
N ALA A 316 6.48 7.37 -10.89
CA ALA A 316 7.71 6.98 -10.20
C ALA A 316 8.67 6.18 -11.10
N VAL A 317 8.17 5.47 -12.12
CA VAL A 317 8.97 4.73 -13.11
C VAL A 317 8.39 4.97 -14.50
N HIS A 318 9.17 5.60 -15.37
CA HIS A 318 8.81 5.80 -16.76
C HIS A 318 9.15 4.54 -17.57
N HIS A 319 8.23 4.11 -18.45
CA HIS A 319 8.46 2.99 -19.37
C HIS A 319 9.06 1.78 -18.66
N ASP A 320 8.39 1.29 -17.65
CA ASP A 320 8.91 0.21 -16.82
C ASP A 320 9.14 -1.07 -17.63
N LEU A 321 10.35 -1.59 -17.54
CA LEU A 321 10.82 -2.83 -18.16
C LEU A 321 11.20 -3.89 -17.11
N TRP A 322 10.98 -3.62 -15.82
CA TRP A 322 11.55 -4.41 -14.71
C TRP A 322 10.49 -5.02 -13.79
N ASP A 323 9.20 -4.81 -14.06
CA ASP A 323 8.11 -5.13 -13.14
C ASP A 323 8.31 -4.42 -11.78
N TRP A 324 8.71 -3.15 -11.84
CA TRP A 324 8.96 -2.35 -10.64
C TRP A 324 7.74 -1.57 -10.20
N ASP A 325 6.64 -2.29 -9.97
CA ASP A 325 5.40 -1.71 -9.47
C ASP A 325 5.62 -0.65 -8.39
N HIS A 326 4.92 0.46 -8.54
CA HIS A 326 4.81 1.50 -7.52
C HIS A 326 3.51 1.30 -6.74
N VAL A 327 3.48 0.33 -5.79
CA VAL A 327 2.22 -0.22 -5.27
C VAL A 327 2.13 -0.39 -3.76
N THR A 328 3.02 0.16 -2.95
CA THR A 328 2.68 0.28 -1.53
C THR A 328 1.42 1.13 -1.38
N GLY A 329 0.53 0.78 -0.44
CA GLY A 329 -0.64 1.62 -0.20
C GLY A 329 -0.23 3.06 0.06
N PRO A 330 -0.82 4.07 -0.62
CA PRO A 330 -0.49 5.47 -0.36
C PRO A 330 -0.73 5.78 1.11
N LEU A 331 0.32 6.24 1.79
CA LEU A 331 0.31 6.58 3.21
C LEU A 331 0.17 8.09 3.36
N LEU A 332 -0.91 8.56 3.99
CA LEU A 332 -1.08 9.98 4.29
C LEU A 332 -0.53 10.31 5.68
N PHE A 333 0.17 11.44 5.78
CA PHE A 333 0.72 11.94 7.04
C PHE A 333 0.64 13.46 7.13
N ASP A 334 0.58 13.96 8.36
CA ASP A 334 0.74 15.36 8.70
C ASP A 334 1.94 15.48 9.63
N VAL A 335 2.89 16.37 9.29
CA VAL A 335 4.11 16.60 10.07
C VAL A 335 4.39 18.10 10.18
N GLU A 336 4.82 18.53 11.36
CA GLU A 336 5.27 19.90 11.55
C GLU A 336 6.73 20.02 11.11
N ASN A 337 7.02 20.92 10.17
CA ASN A 337 8.38 21.19 9.73
C ASN A 337 9.11 22.16 10.67
N ASP A 338 10.41 22.38 10.45
CA ASP A 338 11.25 23.27 11.27
C ASP A 338 10.78 24.73 11.33
N GLU A 339 9.89 25.13 10.42
CA GLU A 339 9.30 26.47 10.38
C GLU A 339 7.94 26.54 11.13
N GLY A 340 7.51 25.45 11.76
CA GLY A 340 6.23 25.34 12.47
C GLY A 340 5.01 25.22 11.54
N ARG A 341 5.21 24.86 10.26
CA ARG A 341 4.12 24.63 9.30
C ARG A 341 3.79 23.16 9.22
N ILE A 342 2.49 22.86 9.16
CA ILE A 342 2.03 21.49 8.89
C ILE A 342 2.21 21.21 7.39
N VAL A 343 2.99 20.18 7.09
CA VAL A 343 3.15 19.60 5.78
C VAL A 343 2.18 18.43 5.67
N LYS A 344 1.28 18.50 4.70
CA LYS A 344 0.34 17.42 4.37
C LYS A 344 0.98 16.56 3.28
N GLY A 345 1.49 15.39 3.67
CA GLY A 345 2.24 14.54 2.77
C GLY A 345 1.50 13.26 2.39
N VAL A 346 1.87 12.71 1.24
CA VAL A 346 1.61 11.33 0.85
C VAL A 346 2.92 10.65 0.50
N ALA A 347 3.11 9.42 0.98
CA ALA A 347 4.32 8.64 0.75
C ALA A 347 4.00 7.27 0.14
N ALA A 348 4.93 6.77 -0.67
CA ALA A 348 4.90 5.42 -1.21
C ALA A 348 6.31 4.90 -1.52
N GLY A 349 6.49 3.59 -1.46
CA GLY A 349 7.67 2.90 -1.95
C GLY A 349 7.36 2.04 -3.17
N GLY A 350 8.39 1.70 -3.94
CA GLY A 350 8.28 0.85 -5.10
C GLY A 350 9.15 -0.41 -5.02
N LYS A 351 8.93 -1.35 -5.93
CA LYS A 351 9.81 -2.51 -6.11
C LYS A 351 11.22 -2.11 -6.55
N ASN A 352 11.42 -0.90 -7.05
CA ASN A 352 12.73 -0.32 -7.39
C ASN A 352 13.59 0.08 -6.19
N CYS A 353 13.17 -0.23 -4.97
CA CYS A 353 13.83 0.15 -3.71
C CYS A 353 13.87 1.67 -3.41
N LEU A 354 13.19 2.50 -4.16
CA LEU A 354 13.14 3.94 -3.91
C LEU A 354 11.91 4.32 -3.08
N PHE A 355 12.06 5.38 -2.29
CA PHE A 355 11.01 5.92 -1.43
C PHE A 355 10.67 7.34 -1.87
N TYR A 356 9.38 7.63 -2.01
CA TYR A 356 8.88 8.85 -2.58
C TYR A 356 7.92 9.55 -1.62
N MET A 357 7.99 10.89 -1.56
CA MET A 357 7.09 11.73 -0.76
C MET A 357 6.67 12.97 -1.54
N TRP A 358 5.37 13.26 -1.52
CA TRP A 358 4.78 14.39 -2.21
C TRP A 358 3.89 15.21 -1.30
N ASP A 359 3.74 16.49 -1.60
CA ASP A 359 2.63 17.29 -1.11
C ASP A 359 1.33 16.66 -1.63
N ARG A 360 0.43 16.28 -0.74
CA ARG A 360 -0.74 15.52 -1.14
C ARG A 360 -1.86 16.37 -1.75
N GLU A 361 -1.78 17.71 -1.64
CA GLU A 361 -2.71 18.62 -2.29
C GLU A 361 -2.34 18.82 -3.77
N THR A 362 -1.04 18.98 -4.07
CA THR A 362 -0.57 19.38 -5.39
C THR A 362 0.10 18.26 -6.20
N GLY A 363 0.65 17.24 -5.54
CA GLY A 363 1.47 16.20 -6.16
C GLY A 363 2.92 16.63 -6.37
N ASP A 364 3.30 17.83 -5.95
CA ASP A 364 4.69 18.28 -6.02
C ASP A 364 5.56 17.46 -5.07
N PRO A 365 6.75 17.02 -5.48
CA PRO A 365 7.69 16.35 -4.57
C PRO A 365 8.01 17.23 -3.36
N LEU A 366 7.98 16.66 -2.15
CA LEU A 366 8.36 17.39 -0.93
C LEU A 366 9.84 17.80 -0.93
N PHE A 367 10.67 17.03 -1.61
CA PHE A 367 12.12 17.25 -1.75
C PHE A 367 12.53 17.14 -3.21
N PRO A 368 13.73 17.61 -3.60
CA PRO A 368 14.20 17.53 -4.98
C PRO A 368 14.09 16.11 -5.54
N MET A 369 13.55 15.99 -6.74
CA MET A 369 13.37 14.73 -7.43
C MET A 369 13.72 14.91 -8.92
N PRO A 370 15.02 15.12 -9.25
CA PRO A 370 15.43 15.42 -10.60
C PRO A 370 15.26 14.21 -11.52
N GLU A 371 14.88 14.51 -12.76
CA GLU A 371 14.97 13.57 -13.87
C GLU A 371 16.44 13.27 -14.16
N THR A 372 16.86 12.05 -13.86
CA THR A 372 18.26 11.61 -13.95
C THR A 372 18.43 10.70 -15.17
N ALA A 373 19.48 10.96 -15.95
CA ALA A 373 19.78 10.17 -17.15
C ALA A 373 20.10 8.71 -16.78
N MET A 374 19.51 7.77 -17.54
CA MET A 374 19.63 6.32 -17.32
C MET A 374 20.23 5.63 -18.55
N PRO A 375 20.75 4.38 -18.40
CA PRO A 375 21.19 3.58 -19.53
C PRO A 375 20.05 3.33 -20.54
N THR A 376 20.31 3.52 -21.83
CA THR A 376 19.31 3.31 -22.89
C THR A 376 19.72 2.26 -23.91
N ALA A 377 20.92 1.68 -23.79
CA ALA A 377 21.40 0.67 -24.73
C ALA A 377 20.74 -0.68 -24.48
N THR A 378 20.08 -1.23 -25.50
CA THR A 378 19.48 -2.56 -25.49
C THR A 378 19.60 -3.21 -26.86
N ASP A 379 19.62 -4.55 -26.92
CA ASP A 379 19.58 -5.35 -28.14
C ASP A 379 18.16 -5.91 -28.43
N VAL A 380 17.16 -5.55 -27.63
CA VAL A 380 15.76 -5.94 -27.84
C VAL A 380 15.21 -5.18 -29.05
N PRO A 381 14.77 -5.87 -30.12
CA PRO A 381 14.33 -5.21 -31.35
C PRO A 381 13.09 -4.35 -31.14
N GLY A 382 13.15 -3.07 -31.53
CA GLY A 382 12.03 -2.12 -31.44
C GLY A 382 11.86 -1.48 -30.07
N GLU A 383 12.64 -1.88 -29.06
CA GLU A 383 12.62 -1.26 -27.74
C GLU A 383 13.19 0.16 -27.79
N VAL A 384 12.48 1.10 -27.17
CA VAL A 384 12.89 2.50 -27.02
C VAL A 384 12.86 2.87 -25.54
N VAL A 385 13.95 2.63 -24.85
CA VAL A 385 14.11 2.86 -23.41
C VAL A 385 13.93 4.34 -23.08
N TYR A 386 13.20 4.63 -22.00
CA TYR A 386 13.01 6.01 -21.55
C TYR A 386 14.32 6.59 -21.01
N PRO A 387 14.72 7.79 -21.44
CA PRO A 387 16.09 8.27 -21.21
C PRO A 387 16.38 8.77 -19.81
N THR A 388 15.34 9.05 -19.01
CA THR A 388 15.47 9.58 -17.64
C THR A 388 14.52 8.90 -16.69
N GLN A 389 14.83 8.98 -15.39
CA GLN A 389 13.96 8.50 -14.32
C GLN A 389 14.02 9.48 -13.13
N PRO A 390 12.91 9.68 -12.39
CA PRO A 390 12.89 10.54 -11.23
C PRO A 390 13.59 9.86 -10.04
N ILE A 391 14.67 10.47 -9.56
CA ILE A 391 15.44 9.95 -8.42
C ILE A 391 15.21 10.84 -7.20
N PRO A 392 14.60 10.31 -6.11
CA PRO A 392 14.33 11.10 -4.92
C PRO A 392 15.63 11.50 -4.21
N HIS A 393 15.66 12.76 -3.75
CA HIS A 393 16.75 13.34 -2.98
C HIS A 393 16.22 13.83 -1.62
N THR A 394 17.11 14.03 -0.67
CA THR A 394 16.81 14.69 0.60
C THR A 394 16.69 16.20 0.42
N ALA A 395 16.24 16.91 1.44
CA ALA A 395 16.21 18.38 1.45
C ALA A 395 17.57 19.02 1.19
N ARG A 396 18.66 18.30 1.50
CA ARG A 396 20.04 18.73 1.23
C ARG A 396 20.48 18.55 -0.24
N GLY A 397 19.64 17.96 -1.08
CA GLY A 397 19.92 17.72 -2.49
C GLY A 397 20.89 16.57 -2.77
N VAL A 398 21.02 15.63 -1.84
CA VAL A 398 21.74 14.35 -2.05
C VAL A 398 20.73 13.25 -2.31
N PRO A 399 21.06 12.20 -3.11
CA PRO A 399 20.17 11.06 -3.29
C PRO A 399 19.70 10.50 -1.94
N MET A 400 18.41 10.22 -1.83
CA MET A 400 17.83 9.60 -0.64
C MET A 400 18.35 8.17 -0.50
N ASP A 401 18.70 7.77 0.72
CA ASP A 401 19.09 6.39 1.00
C ASP A 401 17.94 5.43 0.63
N PRO A 402 18.21 4.33 -0.11
CA PRO A 402 17.14 3.46 -0.60
C PRO A 402 16.56 2.55 0.49
N LEU A 403 15.33 2.07 0.24
CA LEU A 403 14.64 1.10 1.10
C LEU A 403 15.41 -0.23 1.21
N CYS A 404 16.07 -0.61 0.15
CA CYS A 404 16.83 -1.85 0.00
C CYS A 404 17.96 -1.64 -0.99
N ALA A 405 18.85 -2.61 -1.09
CA ALA A 405 19.99 -2.49 -1.99
C ALA A 405 19.54 -2.35 -3.45
N THR A 406 19.88 -1.24 -4.06
CA THR A 406 19.75 -1.01 -5.52
C THR A 406 20.94 -1.56 -6.30
N PHE A 407 21.94 -2.01 -5.58
CA PHE A 407 23.16 -2.59 -6.09
C PHE A 407 23.48 -3.88 -5.33
N ILE A 408 23.87 -4.92 -6.09
CA ILE A 408 24.23 -6.21 -5.51
C ILE A 408 25.72 -6.43 -5.80
N PRO A 409 26.54 -6.58 -4.76
CA PRO A 409 27.94 -6.87 -4.93
C PRO A 409 28.15 -8.28 -5.50
N PHE A 410 28.91 -8.40 -6.58
CA PHE A 410 29.35 -9.66 -7.16
C PHE A 410 30.85 -9.77 -7.11
N ASP A 411 31.35 -11.00 -6.94
CA ASP A 411 32.77 -11.30 -7.05
C ASP A 411 33.24 -11.21 -8.51
N ASP A 412 32.34 -11.44 -9.49
CA ASP A 412 32.61 -11.24 -10.90
C ASP A 412 32.59 -9.75 -11.24
N PRO A 413 33.71 -9.14 -11.69
CA PRO A 413 33.81 -7.71 -11.95
C PRO A 413 32.87 -7.21 -13.06
N GLU A 414 32.55 -8.03 -14.06
CA GLU A 414 31.68 -7.66 -15.17
C GLU A 414 30.23 -7.60 -14.71
N LEU A 415 29.79 -8.62 -13.96
CA LEU A 415 28.47 -8.64 -13.33
C LEU A 415 28.31 -7.53 -12.29
N ALA A 416 29.35 -7.28 -11.49
CA ALA A 416 29.37 -6.18 -10.53
C ALA A 416 29.22 -4.82 -11.20
N GLU A 417 29.87 -4.60 -12.33
CA GLU A 417 29.75 -3.33 -13.06
C GLU A 417 28.35 -3.14 -13.67
N ARG A 418 27.77 -4.20 -14.23
CA ARG A 418 26.42 -4.16 -14.82
C ARG A 418 25.33 -3.96 -13.78
N SER A 419 25.48 -4.54 -12.59
CA SER A 419 24.51 -4.42 -11.50
C SER A 419 24.56 -3.08 -10.75
N LYS A 420 25.57 -2.23 -10.98
CA LYS A 420 25.68 -0.90 -10.35
C LYS A 420 24.68 0.12 -10.87
N GLN A 421 24.17 -0.08 -12.07
CA GLN A 421 23.30 0.90 -12.71
C GLN A 421 21.85 0.45 -12.60
N ILE A 422 21.12 1.03 -11.66
CA ILE A 422 19.66 0.93 -11.60
C ILE A 422 19.05 1.38 -12.93
N TYR A 423 17.96 0.76 -13.37
CA TYR A 423 17.30 1.01 -14.65
C TYR A 423 18.10 0.62 -15.90
N THR A 424 19.05 -0.29 -15.79
CA THR A 424 19.68 -0.92 -16.96
C THR A 424 18.63 -1.76 -17.71
N PRO A 425 18.41 -1.53 -19.02
CA PRO A 425 17.43 -2.32 -19.77
C PRO A 425 17.89 -3.76 -19.96
N TYR A 426 16.94 -4.66 -20.11
CA TYR A 426 17.21 -6.07 -20.40
C TYR A 426 17.81 -6.25 -21.80
N SER A 427 18.45 -7.42 -21.99
CA SER A 427 19.07 -7.86 -23.23
C SER A 427 18.56 -9.25 -23.58
N LEU A 428 18.65 -9.60 -24.88
CA LEU A 428 18.36 -10.94 -25.38
C LEU A 428 19.50 -11.93 -25.07
N THR A 429 20.69 -11.44 -24.87
CA THR A 429 21.92 -12.29 -24.81
C THR A 429 22.63 -12.18 -23.46
N GLU A 430 22.54 -11.00 -22.83
CA GLU A 430 23.31 -10.67 -21.66
C GLU A 430 22.39 -10.56 -20.43
N PRO A 431 22.52 -11.42 -19.40
CA PRO A 431 21.69 -11.32 -18.22
C PRO A 431 21.92 -10.01 -17.48
N TYR A 432 20.85 -9.33 -17.12
CA TYR A 432 20.87 -8.22 -16.19
C TYR A 432 20.50 -8.73 -14.79
N ILE A 433 21.24 -8.30 -13.79
CA ILE A 433 20.99 -8.68 -12.41
C ILE A 433 20.32 -7.52 -11.69
N VAL A 434 19.10 -7.76 -11.27
CA VAL A 434 18.22 -6.76 -10.71
C VAL A 434 18.05 -7.03 -9.23
N ALA A 435 18.13 -5.97 -8.42
CA ALA A 435 17.54 -6.02 -7.10
C ALA A 435 16.05 -6.33 -7.27
N HIS A 436 15.60 -7.45 -6.73
CA HIS A 436 14.23 -7.90 -6.88
C HIS A 436 13.57 -8.01 -5.51
N GLY A 437 12.52 -7.26 -5.35
CA GLY A 437 11.76 -7.27 -4.10
C GLY A 437 11.25 -5.89 -3.74
N GLY A 438 12.10 -4.98 -3.35
CA GLY A 438 11.72 -3.63 -2.98
C GLY A 438 10.60 -3.60 -1.93
N SER A 439 9.76 -2.61 -2.00
CA SER A 439 8.49 -2.55 -1.27
C SER A 439 7.33 -2.95 -2.18
N SER A 440 6.39 -3.76 -1.66
CA SER A 440 5.28 -4.33 -2.41
C SER A 440 3.94 -4.06 -1.69
N PHE A 441 3.00 -5.01 -1.67
CA PHE A 441 1.67 -4.85 -1.05
C PHE A 441 1.69 -4.61 0.47
N GLY A 442 2.80 -4.83 1.14
CA GLY A 442 2.97 -4.53 2.55
C GLY A 442 2.98 -3.01 2.76
N SER A 443 1.98 -2.50 3.46
CA SER A 443 1.84 -1.06 3.68
C SER A 443 2.87 -0.53 4.66
N ALA A 444 3.30 0.72 4.45
CA ALA A 444 4.08 1.50 5.40
C ALA A 444 3.23 1.93 6.60
N SER A 445 3.87 2.47 7.63
CA SER A 445 3.19 3.11 8.76
C SER A 445 3.80 4.46 9.11
N PHE A 446 3.02 5.33 9.75
CA PHE A 446 3.48 6.66 10.19
C PHE A 446 3.11 6.88 11.65
N SER A 447 4.08 7.30 12.46
CA SER A 447 3.83 7.67 13.85
C SER A 447 3.83 9.20 14.04
N PRO A 448 2.71 9.78 14.47
CA PRO A 448 2.68 11.20 14.82
C PRO A 448 3.51 11.54 16.07
N ARG A 449 3.93 10.52 16.84
CA ARG A 449 4.76 10.69 18.04
C ARG A 449 6.24 10.88 17.71
N THR A 450 6.77 10.04 16.83
CA THR A 450 8.15 10.13 16.35
C THR A 450 8.28 11.02 15.11
N GLN A 451 7.16 11.32 14.44
CA GLN A 451 7.09 12.00 13.15
C GLN A 451 7.88 11.28 12.05
N LEU A 452 7.94 9.93 12.11
CA LEU A 452 8.67 9.11 11.16
C LEU A 452 7.72 8.21 10.36
N VAL A 453 8.07 8.00 9.10
CA VAL A 453 7.48 6.97 8.24
C VAL A 453 8.33 5.71 8.31
N TYR A 454 7.69 4.58 8.57
CA TYR A 454 8.34 3.26 8.60
C TYR A 454 7.90 2.45 7.40
N ILE A 455 8.84 1.95 6.64
CA ILE A 455 8.57 1.19 5.43
C ILE A 455 9.50 0.00 5.32
N THR A 456 9.00 -1.07 4.72
CA THR A 456 9.72 -2.32 4.56
C THR A 456 10.26 -2.42 3.14
N GLY A 457 11.53 -2.77 3.03
CA GLY A 457 12.19 -3.13 1.78
C GLY A 457 12.65 -4.58 1.82
N LYS A 458 12.83 -5.20 0.67
CA LYS A 458 13.36 -6.55 0.54
C LYS A 458 14.59 -6.56 -0.34
N ASN A 459 15.66 -7.10 0.19
CA ASN A 459 16.86 -7.43 -0.55
C ASN A 459 16.70 -8.81 -1.18
N GLY A 460 16.78 -8.88 -2.47
CA GLY A 460 16.81 -10.10 -3.25
C GLY A 460 17.41 -9.79 -4.61
N ALA A 461 17.87 -10.83 -5.31
CA ALA A 461 18.40 -10.67 -6.65
C ALA A 461 17.83 -11.70 -7.60
N ILE A 462 17.53 -11.27 -8.80
CA ILE A 462 17.27 -12.16 -9.93
C ILE A 462 18.19 -11.79 -11.08
N SER A 463 18.51 -12.79 -11.88
CA SER A 463 19.13 -12.61 -13.19
C SER A 463 18.07 -12.84 -14.25
N LEU A 464 17.94 -11.90 -15.17
CA LEU A 464 16.90 -11.94 -16.18
C LEU A 464 17.45 -11.61 -17.56
N THR A 465 17.09 -12.44 -18.56
CA THR A 465 17.19 -12.15 -20.00
C THR A 465 15.79 -12.18 -20.59
N VAL A 466 15.52 -11.29 -21.53
CA VAL A 466 14.30 -11.34 -22.33
C VAL A 466 14.46 -12.37 -23.43
N GLN A 467 13.49 -13.24 -23.65
CA GLN A 467 13.52 -14.20 -24.73
C GLN A 467 12.30 -14.06 -25.65
N PRO A 468 12.50 -14.24 -26.98
CA PRO A 468 11.39 -14.28 -27.91
C PRO A 468 10.41 -15.41 -27.58
N VAL A 469 9.12 -15.13 -27.67
CA VAL A 469 8.08 -16.18 -27.66
C VAL A 469 7.89 -16.69 -29.08
N GLY A 470 8.41 -17.86 -29.40
CA GLY A 470 8.41 -18.41 -30.76
C GLY A 470 9.27 -17.56 -31.71
N ASP A 471 8.81 -17.37 -32.95
CA ASP A 471 9.49 -16.55 -33.96
C ASP A 471 9.17 -15.04 -33.85
N SER A 472 8.44 -14.64 -32.83
CA SER A 472 7.94 -13.27 -32.67
C SER A 472 8.11 -12.80 -31.23
N LEU A 473 8.70 -11.62 -31.06
CA LEU A 473 8.70 -10.86 -29.80
C LEU A 473 7.35 -10.20 -29.53
N THR A 474 6.37 -10.38 -30.42
CA THR A 474 5.03 -9.80 -30.26
C THR A 474 4.26 -10.61 -29.22
N PRO A 475 3.83 -10.03 -28.10
CA PRO A 475 3.03 -10.71 -27.12
C PRO A 475 1.73 -11.22 -27.76
N GLY A 476 1.44 -12.50 -27.62
CA GLY A 476 0.11 -13.02 -27.92
C GLY A 476 -0.88 -12.60 -26.84
N PRO A 477 -2.18 -12.59 -27.12
CA PRO A 477 -3.20 -12.24 -26.11
C PRO A 477 -3.19 -13.15 -24.88
N ASP A 478 -2.60 -14.32 -24.97
CA ASP A 478 -2.52 -15.31 -23.89
C ASP A 478 -1.10 -15.43 -23.28
N SER A 479 -0.12 -14.70 -23.82
CA SER A 479 1.23 -14.69 -23.27
C SER A 479 1.41 -13.49 -22.34
N ARG A 480 2.00 -13.70 -21.19
CA ARG A 480 2.49 -12.60 -20.33
C ARG A 480 3.66 -11.85 -20.97
N GLY A 481 3.69 -11.77 -22.31
CA GLY A 481 4.64 -11.03 -23.11
C GLY A 481 5.98 -11.74 -23.31
N HIS A 482 6.49 -12.50 -22.36
CA HIS A 482 7.80 -13.15 -22.45
C HIS A 482 7.86 -14.44 -21.69
N THR A 483 8.60 -15.41 -22.26
CA THR A 483 9.25 -16.44 -21.47
C THR A 483 10.50 -15.83 -20.86
N GLU A 484 10.40 -15.48 -19.61
CA GLU A 484 11.52 -15.08 -18.79
C GLU A 484 12.38 -16.30 -18.49
N ASN A 485 13.67 -16.23 -18.77
CA ASN A 485 14.60 -17.15 -18.14
C ASN A 485 15.03 -16.54 -16.79
N TYR A 486 14.26 -16.83 -15.77
CA TYR A 486 14.73 -16.64 -14.41
C TYR A 486 15.81 -17.70 -14.13
N SER A 487 17.04 -17.29 -14.02
CA SER A 487 18.02 -18.08 -13.31
C SER A 487 18.17 -17.46 -11.92
N ALA A 488 17.70 -18.18 -10.89
CA ALA A 488 18.18 -17.91 -9.55
C ALA A 488 19.71 -18.06 -9.61
N LEU A 489 20.44 -16.96 -9.38
CA LEU A 489 21.89 -17.04 -9.25
C LEU A 489 22.17 -17.61 -7.88
N ASP A 490 22.36 -18.92 -7.77
CA ASP A 490 22.72 -19.59 -6.52
C ASP A 490 23.94 -18.93 -5.85
N ARG A 491 24.86 -18.37 -6.65
CA ARG A 491 26.03 -17.62 -6.15
C ARG A 491 25.71 -16.29 -5.52
N VAL A 492 24.63 -15.61 -5.95
CA VAL A 492 24.19 -14.35 -5.34
C VAL A 492 23.57 -14.61 -3.99
N SER A 493 22.81 -15.70 -3.85
CA SER A 493 22.16 -16.05 -2.59
C SER A 493 23.16 -16.50 -1.50
N GLU A 494 24.34 -17.02 -1.87
CA GLU A 494 25.39 -17.37 -0.91
C GLU A 494 26.21 -16.15 -0.46
N ALA A 495 26.57 -15.26 -1.40
CA ALA A 495 27.35 -14.06 -1.10
C ALA A 495 26.51 -12.90 -0.54
N TYR A 496 25.22 -12.86 -0.92
CA TYR A 496 24.27 -11.84 -0.53
C TYR A 496 22.93 -12.49 -0.17
N PRO A 497 22.82 -13.07 1.03
CA PRO A 497 21.60 -13.76 1.44
C PRO A 497 20.40 -12.80 1.41
N PRO A 498 19.22 -13.25 0.97
CA PRO A 498 18.02 -12.43 1.02
C PRO A 498 17.78 -11.89 2.43
N SER A 499 17.48 -10.60 2.50
CA SER A 499 17.15 -9.93 3.76
C SER A 499 15.96 -8.99 3.59
N LEU A 500 15.40 -8.61 4.71
CA LEU A 500 14.34 -7.63 4.77
C LEU A 500 14.85 -6.43 5.55
N THR A 501 14.66 -5.24 5.00
CA THR A 501 14.97 -3.98 5.69
C THR A 501 13.71 -3.35 6.23
N VAL A 502 13.79 -2.79 7.42
CA VAL A 502 12.81 -1.84 7.95
C VAL A 502 13.53 -0.51 8.08
N SER A 503 13.02 0.49 7.40
CA SER A 503 13.63 1.82 7.36
C SER A 503 12.69 2.86 7.95
N ALA A 504 13.24 3.81 8.69
CA ALA A 504 12.53 4.98 9.17
C ALA A 504 13.03 6.23 8.43
N TYR A 505 12.12 6.97 7.84
CA TYR A 505 12.42 8.22 7.14
C TYR A 505 11.74 9.40 7.82
N SER A 506 12.46 10.52 7.88
CA SER A 506 11.92 11.80 8.30
C SER A 506 11.22 12.48 7.13
N PRO A 507 9.92 12.73 7.20
CA PRO A 507 9.22 13.48 6.17
C PRO A 507 9.44 15.00 6.27
N VAL A 508 10.29 15.46 7.21
CA VAL A 508 10.69 16.86 7.34
C VAL A 508 11.84 17.21 6.39
N ASP A 509 12.78 16.29 6.21
CA ASP A 509 13.99 16.50 5.42
C ASP A 509 14.33 15.38 4.41
N GLY A 510 13.59 14.28 4.44
CA GLY A 510 13.80 13.13 3.56
C GLY A 510 14.96 12.22 3.98
N GLU A 511 15.56 12.45 5.14
CA GLU A 511 16.67 11.64 5.61
C GLU A 511 16.19 10.29 6.14
N GLN A 512 16.97 9.24 5.88
CA GLN A 512 16.81 7.95 6.53
C GLN A 512 17.41 8.04 7.94
N VAL A 513 16.54 7.99 8.96
CA VAL A 513 16.96 8.10 10.37
C VAL A 513 17.64 6.82 10.85
N TRP A 514 17.08 5.67 10.47
CA TRP A 514 17.67 4.37 10.70
C TRP A 514 17.17 3.33 9.68
N GLN A 515 17.96 2.30 9.49
CA GLN A 515 17.57 1.10 8.74
C GLN A 515 18.05 -0.12 9.51
N THR A 516 17.15 -1.07 9.73
CA THR A 516 17.45 -2.36 10.37
C THR A 516 17.29 -3.47 9.36
N GLU A 517 18.35 -4.23 9.14
CA GLU A 517 18.35 -5.41 8.29
C GLU A 517 18.02 -6.65 9.11
N LEU A 518 17.04 -7.41 8.65
CA LEU A 518 16.53 -8.62 9.29
C LEU A 518 16.64 -9.81 8.32
N PRO A 519 16.87 -11.04 8.81
CA PRO A 519 17.02 -12.21 7.94
C PRO A 519 15.69 -12.49 7.20
N ALA A 520 15.78 -12.79 5.90
CA ALA A 520 14.62 -13.20 5.09
C ALA A 520 14.93 -14.48 4.30
N GLN A 521 13.88 -15.11 3.80
CA GLN A 521 13.98 -16.18 2.80
C GLN A 521 13.71 -15.60 1.41
N SER A 522 14.10 -16.33 0.37
CA SER A 522 13.76 -15.97 -1.02
C SER A 522 12.26 -16.07 -1.24
N GLY A 523 11.62 -15.04 -1.74
CA GLY A 523 10.19 -14.99 -2.06
C GLY A 523 9.74 -13.58 -2.47
N ILE A 524 8.67 -13.47 -3.22
CA ILE A 524 8.08 -12.21 -3.64
C ILE A 524 7.17 -11.68 -2.51
N GLY A 525 7.39 -10.44 -2.10
CA GLY A 525 6.51 -9.69 -1.23
C GLY A 525 6.88 -9.75 0.26
N ALA A 526 7.16 -8.59 0.80
CA ALA A 526 7.34 -8.37 2.23
C ALA A 526 5.99 -8.04 2.90
N SER A 527 5.79 -8.52 4.14
CA SER A 527 4.71 -8.02 4.99
C SER A 527 4.92 -6.52 5.26
N GLY A 528 3.83 -5.77 5.41
CA GLY A 528 3.93 -4.41 5.96
C GLY A 528 4.20 -4.44 7.45
N ASN A 529 4.47 -3.27 7.99
CA ASN A 529 4.66 -3.07 9.42
C ASN A 529 3.46 -2.37 10.07
N LEU A 530 3.47 -2.25 11.37
CA LEU A 530 2.59 -1.38 12.12
C LEU A 530 3.40 -0.67 13.20
N VAL A 531 3.01 0.56 13.55
CA VAL A 531 3.59 1.32 14.65
C VAL A 531 2.54 1.63 15.71
N THR A 532 2.94 1.69 16.99
CA THR A 532 2.03 1.91 18.12
C THR A 532 2.43 3.11 18.97
N ALA A 533 1.50 3.61 19.80
CA ALA A 533 1.79 4.63 20.80
C ALA A 533 2.73 4.15 21.92
N GLY A 534 3.00 2.85 22.00
CA GLY A 534 4.06 2.27 22.84
C GLY A 534 5.47 2.40 22.26
N ASP A 535 5.62 3.17 21.17
CA ASP A 535 6.86 3.44 20.44
C ASP A 535 7.54 2.16 19.90
N LEU A 536 6.73 1.25 19.38
CA LEU A 536 7.14 -0.03 18.79
C LEU A 536 6.74 -0.12 17.32
N VAL A 537 7.64 -0.64 16.48
CA VAL A 537 7.35 -1.06 15.12
C VAL A 537 7.34 -2.58 15.06
N PHE A 538 6.20 -3.18 14.71
CA PHE A 538 6.05 -4.62 14.57
C PHE A 538 6.22 -5.06 13.13
N GLN A 539 7.04 -6.10 12.89
CA GLN A 539 7.38 -6.62 11.58
C GLN A 539 7.41 -8.15 11.57
N GLY A 540 6.70 -8.76 10.64
CA GLY A 540 6.76 -10.19 10.38
C GLY A 540 7.73 -10.54 9.24
N LEU A 541 8.38 -11.70 9.31
CA LEU A 541 9.37 -12.14 8.34
C LEU A 541 9.00 -13.47 7.68
N GLU A 542 9.51 -13.68 6.47
CA GLU A 542 9.26 -14.91 5.73
C GLU A 542 9.90 -16.16 6.36
N ASN A 543 10.93 -16.01 7.19
CA ASN A 543 11.50 -17.12 7.99
C ASN A 543 10.65 -17.49 9.22
N GLY A 544 9.52 -16.80 9.42
CA GLY A 544 8.61 -16.99 10.54
C GLY A 544 8.95 -16.19 11.79
N GLU A 545 9.99 -15.39 11.78
CA GLU A 545 10.28 -14.49 12.89
C GLU A 545 9.29 -13.32 12.89
N PHE A 546 8.88 -12.91 14.07
CA PHE A 546 8.06 -11.73 14.33
C PHE A 546 8.79 -10.83 15.32
N HIS A 547 9.12 -9.62 14.89
CA HIS A 547 9.91 -8.68 15.64
C HIS A 547 9.09 -7.50 16.15
N ALA A 548 9.48 -6.94 17.29
CA ALA A 548 9.17 -5.59 17.71
C ALA A 548 10.46 -4.78 17.77
N LEU A 549 10.50 -3.71 16.99
CA LEU A 549 11.63 -2.79 16.93
C LEU A 549 11.28 -1.51 17.69
N ASP A 550 12.29 -0.90 18.30
CA ASP A 550 12.19 0.44 18.86
C ASP A 550 11.94 1.45 17.73
N ALA A 551 10.91 2.26 17.84
CA ALA A 551 10.49 3.16 16.77
C ALA A 551 11.49 4.32 16.53
N GLU A 552 12.31 4.71 17.51
CA GLU A 552 13.28 5.79 17.38
C GLU A 552 14.63 5.31 16.84
N THR A 553 15.01 4.05 17.15
CA THR A 553 16.37 3.57 16.88
C THR A 553 16.45 2.36 15.95
N GLY A 554 15.33 1.69 15.67
CA GLY A 554 15.29 0.45 14.92
C GLY A 554 15.84 -0.78 15.65
N ALA A 555 16.24 -0.65 16.92
CA ALA A 555 16.76 -1.78 17.71
C ALA A 555 15.70 -2.86 17.93
N SER A 556 16.04 -4.13 17.71
CA SER A 556 15.12 -5.24 17.98
C SER A 556 15.00 -5.48 19.50
N LEU A 557 13.81 -5.21 20.04
CA LEU A 557 13.49 -5.34 21.47
C LEU A 557 12.83 -6.67 21.80
N PHE A 558 12.19 -7.31 20.82
CA PHE A 558 11.50 -8.57 21.00
C PHE A 558 11.52 -9.38 19.71
N LYS A 559 11.61 -10.69 19.87
CA LYS A 559 11.55 -11.67 18.78
C LYS A 559 10.72 -12.86 19.21
N TYR A 560 9.77 -13.25 18.37
CA TYR A 560 8.94 -14.44 18.54
C TYR A 560 9.02 -15.31 17.29
N GLN A 561 9.19 -16.62 17.46
CA GLN A 561 9.19 -17.56 16.34
C GLN A 561 7.77 -18.08 16.11
N THR A 562 7.13 -17.63 15.03
CA THR A 562 5.86 -18.18 14.58
C THR A 562 6.04 -19.55 13.93
N PRO A 563 4.98 -20.35 13.80
CA PRO A 563 5.11 -21.71 13.24
C PRO A 563 5.65 -21.78 11.80
N ARG A 564 5.39 -20.75 10.98
CA ARG A 564 5.71 -20.71 9.53
C ARG A 564 5.96 -19.29 9.05
N THR A 565 6.12 -19.13 7.75
CA THR A 565 6.30 -17.84 7.04
C THR A 565 5.22 -16.82 7.36
N VAL A 566 5.62 -15.56 7.59
CA VAL A 566 4.74 -14.40 7.74
C VAL A 566 4.82 -13.54 6.48
N ARG A 567 3.69 -13.37 5.81
CA ARG A 567 3.54 -12.49 4.62
C ARG A 567 2.45 -11.45 4.80
N ALA A 568 1.54 -11.63 5.75
CA ALA A 568 0.53 -10.67 6.10
C ALA A 568 1.09 -9.58 7.03
N SER A 569 0.57 -8.38 6.89
CA SER A 569 0.90 -7.29 7.80
C SER A 569 0.29 -7.52 9.18
N PRO A 570 0.99 -7.26 10.28
CA PRO A 570 0.48 -7.42 11.63
C PRO A 570 -0.61 -6.38 11.96
N LEU A 571 -1.39 -6.65 13.00
CA LEU A 571 -2.33 -5.71 13.58
C LEU A 571 -2.26 -5.73 15.11
N THR A 572 -2.78 -4.67 15.74
CA THR A 572 -2.98 -4.62 17.19
C THR A 572 -4.35 -4.07 17.52
N TYR A 573 -4.94 -4.55 18.59
CA TYR A 573 -6.26 -4.18 19.04
C TYR A 573 -6.38 -4.35 20.56
N SER A 574 -7.46 -3.88 21.18
CA SER A 574 -7.77 -4.20 22.56
C SER A 574 -9.17 -4.77 22.71
N VAL A 575 -9.33 -5.68 23.65
CA VAL A 575 -10.62 -6.22 24.11
C VAL A 575 -10.64 -6.14 25.63
N LYS A 576 -11.63 -5.47 26.20
CA LYS A 576 -11.78 -5.32 27.65
C LYS A 576 -10.50 -4.81 28.32
N ASP A 577 -9.93 -3.75 27.75
CA ASP A 577 -8.69 -3.08 28.22
C ASP A 577 -7.40 -3.94 28.14
N GLN A 578 -7.46 -5.11 27.53
CA GLN A 578 -6.26 -5.91 27.25
C GLN A 578 -5.83 -5.72 25.79
N GLN A 579 -4.58 -5.31 25.59
CA GLN A 579 -3.98 -5.17 24.27
C GLN A 579 -3.46 -6.51 23.76
N PHE A 580 -3.71 -6.76 22.47
CA PHE A 580 -3.26 -7.91 21.71
C PHE A 580 -2.50 -7.45 20.46
N VAL A 581 -1.53 -8.24 20.03
CA VAL A 581 -0.86 -8.11 18.73
C VAL A 581 -1.02 -9.42 18.00
N SER A 582 -1.55 -9.36 16.77
CA SER A 582 -1.79 -10.56 15.96
C SER A 582 -1.05 -10.51 14.63
N VAL A 583 -0.62 -11.68 14.18
CA VAL A 583 0.05 -11.90 12.90
C VAL A 583 -0.43 -13.20 12.28
N VAL A 584 -0.47 -13.25 10.94
CA VAL A 584 -0.79 -14.47 10.20
C VAL A 584 0.49 -15.15 9.75
N SER A 585 0.72 -16.34 10.28
CA SER A 585 1.83 -17.23 9.94
C SER A 585 1.34 -18.30 8.96
N THR A 586 1.55 -18.07 7.67
CA THR A 586 1.02 -18.87 6.54
C THR A 586 -0.50 -19.03 6.63
N ASN A 587 -0.99 -20.00 7.37
CA ASN A 587 -2.41 -20.29 7.49
C ASN A 587 -2.90 -20.34 8.95
N THR A 588 -2.15 -19.74 9.86
CA THR A 588 -2.47 -19.70 11.28
C THR A 588 -2.42 -18.26 11.78
N VAL A 589 -3.49 -17.79 12.40
CA VAL A 589 -3.45 -16.56 13.20
C VAL A 589 -2.73 -16.87 14.50
N VAL A 590 -1.72 -16.08 14.83
CA VAL A 590 -1.01 -16.12 16.12
C VAL A 590 -1.25 -14.80 16.83
N THR A 591 -1.74 -14.84 18.04
CA THR A 591 -2.06 -13.67 18.85
C THR A 591 -1.25 -13.67 20.13
N LEU A 592 -0.55 -12.56 20.37
CA LEU A 592 0.31 -12.33 21.53
C LEU A 592 -0.30 -11.27 22.45
N THR A 593 -0.03 -11.38 23.74
CA THR A 593 -0.42 -10.39 24.77
C THR A 593 0.56 -10.41 25.94
N LEU A 594 0.50 -9.41 26.78
CA LEU A 594 1.21 -9.44 28.08
C LEU A 594 0.51 -10.43 29.03
N PRO A 595 1.28 -11.22 29.81
CA PRO A 595 0.71 -12.07 30.85
C PRO A 595 -0.13 -11.24 31.82
N GLN A 596 -1.29 -11.73 32.21
CA GLN A 596 -2.08 -11.12 33.30
C GLN A 596 -1.24 -11.15 34.58
N GLN A 597 -1.20 -10.02 35.28
CA GLN A 597 -0.49 -9.88 36.55
C GLN A 597 -1.24 -10.56 37.69
#